data_60acb93e2621622c0f0bcb26520e76f5
#
_entry.id   60acb93e2621622c0f0bcb26520e76f5
#
_cell.length_a   1.000
_cell.length_b   1.000
_cell.length_c   1.000
_cell.angle_alpha   90.00
_cell.angle_beta   90.00
_cell.angle_gamma   90.00
#
_symmetry.space_group_name_H-M   'P 1'
#
loop_
_entity.id
_entity.type
_entity.pdbx_description
1 polymer ?
#
loop_
_entity_poly.entity_id
_entity_poly.type
_entity_poly.pdbx_seq_one_letter_code
_entity_poly.pdbx_strand_id
1 'polypeptide(L)'
;MLKYLPMRLRGFAARSRRYLRPSLTHRSRHTRSLTGRFVDSFEPDTLVLNVGAGASDYGTHVINLDIAPTPGIHVVGLAEQLPFRAESFDGVVFQAVLEHVQDSRRALGEILRVLRPGGATFIEVPFIQGYHAAPRDHRRYTEQGLKGELEQHGFVVDETGVAVGPASAMAWIAADFLALLLSGRSGRVYRFARIVTDWTVWPIKWADVWLDTHEMAHVIASGVWARAHKPELGPPPQIPDGGRTYA
;
A
#
# COMPACT_ATOMS: atom_id res chain seq x y z
N MET A 1 -22.07 -16.99 14.02
CA MET A 1 -23.37 -16.71 13.40
C MET A 1 -23.31 -15.91 12.09
N LEU A 2 -22.25 -15.19 11.76
CA LEU A 2 -22.11 -14.42 10.50
C LEU A 2 -21.73 -15.26 9.25
N LYS A 3 -21.34 -16.54 9.42
CA LYS A 3 -20.89 -17.42 8.30
C LYS A 3 -22.04 -17.85 7.37
N TYR A 4 -23.30 -17.67 7.75
CA TYR A 4 -24.47 -18.14 7.00
C TYR A 4 -25.36 -17.02 6.44
N LEU A 5 -24.93 -15.75 6.53
CA LEU A 5 -25.66 -14.66 5.87
C LEU A 5 -25.37 -14.62 4.37
N PRO A 6 -26.38 -14.38 3.50
CA PRO A 6 -26.15 -14.18 2.08
C PRO A 6 -25.16 -13.03 1.82
N MET A 7 -24.35 -13.16 0.77
CA MET A 7 -23.26 -12.25 0.45
C MET A 7 -23.67 -10.75 0.41
N ARG A 8 -24.91 -10.45 -0.01
CA ARG A 8 -25.50 -9.10 0.00
C ARG A 8 -25.67 -8.51 1.40
N LEU A 9 -26.03 -9.32 2.38
CA LEU A 9 -26.20 -8.88 3.78
C LEU A 9 -24.87 -8.76 4.52
N ARG A 10 -23.85 -9.52 4.12
CA ARG A 10 -22.49 -9.38 4.65
C ARG A 10 -21.86 -8.03 4.23
N GLY A 11 -22.07 -7.62 2.99
CA GLY A 11 -21.62 -6.30 2.49
C GLY A 11 -22.33 -5.13 3.21
N PHE A 12 -23.61 -5.27 3.51
CA PHE A 12 -24.37 -4.26 4.24
C PHE A 12 -23.93 -4.14 5.71
N ALA A 13 -23.73 -5.27 6.40
CA ALA A 13 -23.24 -5.30 7.79
C ALA A 13 -21.77 -4.81 7.92
N ALA A 14 -20.95 -5.05 6.92
CA ALA A 14 -19.58 -4.51 6.86
C ALA A 14 -19.58 -2.99 6.59
N ARG A 15 -20.47 -2.52 5.70
CA ARG A 15 -20.66 -1.11 5.38
C ARG A 15 -21.18 -0.31 6.58
N SER A 16 -22.23 -0.81 7.29
CA SER A 16 -22.78 -0.14 8.45
C SER A 16 -21.79 -0.03 9.62
N ARG A 17 -20.90 -1.01 9.82
CA ARG A 17 -19.83 -0.94 10.82
C ARG A 17 -18.78 0.13 10.50
N ARG A 18 -18.55 0.45 9.25
CA ARG A 18 -17.61 1.50 8.82
C ARG A 18 -18.11 2.91 9.21
N TYR A 19 -19.43 3.10 9.31
CA TYR A 19 -20.01 4.39 9.76
C TYR A 19 -20.00 4.59 11.27
N LEU A 20 -19.81 3.52 12.06
CA LEU A 20 -19.81 3.61 13.53
C LEU A 20 -18.42 3.97 14.11
N ARG A 21 -17.36 3.92 13.31
CA ARG A 21 -15.98 4.17 13.74
C ARG A 21 -15.35 5.26 12.89
N PRO A 22 -14.73 6.28 13.51
CA PRO A 22 -13.99 7.27 12.75
C PRO A 22 -12.73 6.65 12.17
N SER A 23 -12.24 7.18 11.04
CA SER A 23 -10.90 6.86 10.57
C SER A 23 -9.86 7.43 11.52
N LEU A 24 -8.94 6.62 12.01
CA LEU A 24 -7.83 7.06 12.86
C LEU A 24 -6.62 7.52 12.05
N THR A 25 -6.60 7.26 10.74
CA THR A 25 -5.56 7.78 9.86
C THR A 25 -5.91 9.20 9.43
N HIS A 26 -4.93 10.08 9.47
CA HIS A 26 -4.97 11.40 8.85
C HIS A 26 -3.92 11.45 7.75
N ARG A 27 -4.32 11.95 6.61
CA ARG A 27 -3.40 12.29 5.54
C ARG A 27 -3.45 13.80 5.39
N SER A 28 -2.33 14.47 5.66
CA SER A 28 -2.17 15.89 5.38
C SER A 28 -2.33 16.19 3.90
N ARG A 29 -2.30 17.44 3.51
CA ARG A 29 -2.28 17.81 2.08
C ARG A 29 -1.08 17.20 1.37
N HIS A 30 0.07 17.11 2.07
CA HIS A 30 1.29 16.52 1.53
C HIS A 30 1.11 15.03 1.24
N THR A 31 0.74 14.24 2.24
CA THR A 31 0.66 12.77 2.12
C THR A 31 -0.56 12.31 1.32
N ARG A 32 -1.69 13.04 1.37
CA ARG A 32 -2.89 12.71 0.59
C ARG A 32 -2.65 12.75 -0.92
N SER A 33 -1.77 13.62 -1.37
CA SER A 33 -1.47 13.82 -2.79
C SER A 33 -0.36 12.92 -3.32
N LEU A 34 0.33 12.11 -2.48
CA LEU A 34 1.48 11.30 -2.92
C LEU A 34 1.12 10.37 -4.09
N THR A 35 0.13 9.51 -3.90
CA THR A 35 -0.29 8.58 -4.96
C THR A 35 -0.88 9.31 -6.16
N GLY A 36 -1.68 10.37 -5.93
CA GLY A 36 -2.21 11.19 -7.01
C GLY A 36 -1.10 11.83 -7.85
N ARG A 37 -0.11 12.49 -7.20
CA ARG A 37 1.04 13.06 -7.90
C ARG A 37 1.86 12.02 -8.66
N PHE A 38 1.99 10.81 -8.12
CA PHE A 38 2.63 9.72 -8.84
C PHE A 38 1.86 9.37 -10.12
N VAL A 39 0.54 9.21 -10.03
CA VAL A 39 -0.30 8.91 -11.21
C VAL A 39 -0.33 10.09 -12.17
N ASP A 40 -0.46 11.32 -11.67
CA ASP A 40 -0.48 12.55 -12.48
C ASP A 40 0.88 12.85 -13.15
N SER A 41 1.96 12.16 -12.78
CA SER A 41 3.26 12.29 -13.44
C SER A 41 3.37 11.53 -14.76
N PHE A 42 2.38 10.71 -15.08
CA PHE A 42 2.31 9.96 -16.33
C PHE A 42 1.46 10.70 -17.36
N GLU A 43 1.88 10.65 -18.62
CA GLU A 43 1.11 11.23 -19.72
C GLU A 43 -0.23 10.49 -19.92
N PRO A 44 -1.27 11.16 -20.42
CA PRO A 44 -2.62 10.57 -20.57
C PRO A 44 -2.69 9.34 -21.50
N ASP A 45 -1.73 9.16 -22.38
CA ASP A 45 -1.62 8.02 -23.32
C ASP A 45 -0.82 6.85 -22.77
N THR A 46 -0.26 6.98 -21.56
CA THR A 46 0.44 5.90 -20.84
C THR A 46 -0.55 5.04 -20.05
N LEU A 47 -0.12 3.86 -19.64
CA LEU A 47 -0.96 2.92 -18.91
C LEU A 47 -0.42 2.65 -17.52
N VAL A 48 -1.24 2.95 -16.50
CA VAL A 48 -0.92 2.71 -15.08
C VAL A 48 -1.78 1.57 -14.54
N LEU A 49 -1.19 0.66 -13.79
CA LEU A 49 -1.89 -0.41 -13.08
C LEU A 49 -2.02 -0.07 -11.60
N ASN A 50 -3.22 -0.12 -11.06
CA ASN A 50 -3.50 0.02 -9.63
C ASN A 50 -3.86 -1.36 -9.06
N VAL A 51 -2.94 -1.97 -8.31
CA VAL A 51 -3.09 -3.31 -7.73
C VAL A 51 -3.63 -3.21 -6.32
N GLY A 52 -4.72 -3.94 -6.03
CA GLY A 52 -5.44 -3.83 -4.77
C GLY A 52 -6.21 -2.52 -4.68
N ALA A 53 -6.84 -2.12 -5.78
CA ALA A 53 -7.43 -0.80 -5.96
C ALA A 53 -8.56 -0.47 -4.97
N GLY A 54 -9.26 -1.47 -4.44
CA GLY A 54 -10.36 -1.27 -3.51
C GLY A 54 -11.45 -0.36 -4.10
N ALA A 55 -11.57 0.85 -3.56
CA ALA A 55 -12.51 1.87 -4.05
C ALA A 55 -11.78 3.11 -4.61
N SER A 56 -10.49 3.01 -4.88
CA SER A 56 -9.70 4.12 -5.41
C SER A 56 -9.98 4.31 -6.89
N ASP A 57 -10.09 5.56 -7.31
CA ASP A 57 -10.22 5.96 -8.72
C ASP A 57 -9.19 7.05 -9.00
N TYR A 58 -8.31 6.77 -9.96
CA TYR A 58 -7.23 7.67 -10.37
C TYR A 58 -7.35 8.12 -11.83
N GLY A 59 -8.50 7.87 -12.48
CA GLY A 59 -8.76 8.33 -13.84
C GLY A 59 -8.72 7.23 -14.92
N THR A 60 -8.94 7.65 -16.17
CA THR A 60 -9.24 6.74 -17.29
C THR A 60 -8.05 5.95 -17.82
N HIS A 61 -6.81 6.42 -17.59
CA HIS A 61 -5.59 5.72 -17.99
C HIS A 61 -5.11 4.70 -16.95
N VAL A 62 -5.89 4.51 -15.85
CA VAL A 62 -5.57 3.58 -14.77
C VAL A 62 -6.42 2.32 -14.84
N ILE A 63 -5.77 1.16 -14.91
CA ILE A 63 -6.43 -0.14 -14.81
C ILE A 63 -6.46 -0.56 -13.35
N ASN A 64 -7.65 -0.70 -12.79
CA ASN A 64 -7.87 -1.14 -11.41
C ASN A 64 -7.97 -2.66 -11.34
N LEU A 65 -7.09 -3.30 -10.56
CA LEU A 65 -7.12 -4.72 -10.25
C LEU A 65 -7.35 -4.92 -8.74
N ASP A 66 -8.22 -5.85 -8.39
CA ASP A 66 -8.45 -6.26 -6.99
C ASP A 66 -8.86 -7.74 -6.93
N ILE A 67 -8.73 -8.37 -5.76
CA ILE A 67 -9.21 -9.73 -5.52
C ILE A 67 -10.75 -9.82 -5.45
N ALA A 68 -11.42 -8.69 -5.16
CA ALA A 68 -12.86 -8.60 -5.01
C ALA A 68 -13.50 -7.85 -6.18
N PRO A 69 -14.59 -8.39 -6.79
CA PRO A 69 -15.31 -7.74 -7.89
C PRO A 69 -16.22 -6.61 -7.36
N THR A 70 -15.62 -5.51 -6.94
CA THR A 70 -16.33 -4.30 -6.50
C THR A 70 -16.47 -3.29 -7.64
N PRO A 71 -17.46 -2.36 -7.58
CA PRO A 71 -17.58 -1.30 -8.57
C PRO A 71 -16.27 -0.52 -8.75
N GLY A 72 -15.88 -0.28 -9.99
CA GLY A 72 -14.62 0.39 -10.34
C GLY A 72 -13.44 -0.56 -10.55
N ILE A 73 -13.58 -1.86 -10.29
CA ILE A 73 -12.55 -2.87 -10.60
C ILE A 73 -12.71 -3.34 -12.04
N HIS A 74 -11.65 -3.18 -12.82
CA HIS A 74 -11.58 -3.58 -14.22
C HIS A 74 -11.18 -5.04 -14.38
N VAL A 75 -10.28 -5.54 -13.51
CA VAL A 75 -9.74 -6.90 -13.56
C VAL A 75 -9.74 -7.51 -12.16
N VAL A 76 -10.29 -8.73 -12.04
CA VAL A 76 -10.22 -9.50 -10.78
C VAL A 76 -9.00 -10.42 -10.84
N GLY A 77 -8.07 -10.28 -9.87
CA GLY A 77 -6.82 -11.03 -9.87
C GLY A 77 -6.04 -10.93 -8.56
N LEU A 78 -4.98 -11.71 -8.46
CA LEU A 78 -4.05 -11.73 -7.34
C LEU A 78 -2.79 -10.93 -7.68
N ALA A 79 -2.23 -10.23 -6.70
CA ALA A 79 -0.97 -9.51 -6.86
C ALA A 79 0.22 -10.45 -7.16
N GLU A 80 0.16 -11.68 -6.62
CA GLU A 80 1.16 -12.73 -6.84
C GLU A 80 1.06 -13.42 -8.21
N GLN A 81 0.03 -13.08 -9.01
CA GLN A 81 -0.18 -13.61 -10.36
C GLN A 81 -1.00 -12.63 -11.19
N LEU A 82 -0.35 -11.59 -11.70
CA LEU A 82 -0.99 -10.56 -12.49
C LEU A 82 -1.35 -11.08 -13.90
N PRO A 83 -2.63 -10.95 -14.34
CA PRO A 83 -3.09 -11.50 -15.62
C PRO A 83 -2.73 -10.59 -16.80
N PHE A 84 -1.55 -10.02 -16.78
CA PHE A 84 -1.04 -9.11 -17.82
C PHE A 84 0.26 -9.65 -18.41
N ARG A 85 0.54 -9.22 -19.63
CA ARG A 85 1.84 -9.52 -20.28
C ARG A 85 2.96 -8.76 -19.58
N ALA A 86 4.19 -9.23 -19.75
CA ALA A 86 5.38 -8.48 -19.35
C ALA A 86 5.41 -7.14 -20.09
N GLU A 87 5.97 -6.13 -19.43
CA GLU A 87 6.25 -4.81 -20.03
C GLU A 87 5.01 -4.11 -20.63
N SER A 88 3.88 -4.23 -19.93
CA SER A 88 2.59 -3.67 -20.37
C SER A 88 2.29 -2.30 -19.78
N PHE A 89 2.91 -1.93 -18.65
CA PHE A 89 2.57 -0.73 -17.90
C PHE A 89 3.78 0.20 -17.73
N ASP A 90 3.49 1.50 -17.79
CA ASP A 90 4.46 2.57 -17.52
C ASP A 90 4.57 2.84 -16.02
N GLY A 91 3.46 2.63 -15.29
CA GLY A 91 3.38 2.81 -13.85
C GLY A 91 2.60 1.71 -13.12
N VAL A 92 2.96 1.45 -11.87
CA VAL A 92 2.21 0.56 -10.96
C VAL A 92 2.02 1.23 -9.61
N VAL A 93 0.77 1.33 -9.16
CA VAL A 93 0.41 1.71 -7.79
C VAL A 93 0.15 0.45 -6.98
N PHE A 94 0.80 0.33 -5.82
CA PHE A 94 0.67 -0.81 -4.89
C PHE A 94 0.55 -0.30 -3.46
N GLN A 95 -0.64 0.24 -3.13
CA GLN A 95 -0.90 0.96 -1.90
C GLN A 95 -1.66 0.11 -0.88
N ALA A 96 -1.06 -0.13 0.30
CA ALA A 96 -1.63 -0.90 1.40
C ALA A 96 -2.11 -2.31 0.96
N VAL A 97 -1.23 -3.02 0.25
CA VAL A 97 -1.49 -4.37 -0.27
C VAL A 97 -0.36 -5.33 0.08
N LEU A 98 0.91 -4.87 0.04
CA LEU A 98 2.08 -5.74 0.23
C LEU A 98 2.09 -6.44 1.59
N GLU A 99 1.55 -5.80 2.63
CA GLU A 99 1.36 -6.38 3.96
C GLU A 99 0.35 -7.52 3.99
N HIS A 100 -0.56 -7.57 3.02
CA HIS A 100 -1.65 -8.53 2.93
C HIS A 100 -1.34 -9.73 2.06
N VAL A 101 -0.32 -9.64 1.19
CA VAL A 101 0.09 -10.75 0.33
C VAL A 101 0.93 -11.77 1.12
N GLN A 102 0.70 -13.04 0.84
CA GLN A 102 1.43 -14.12 1.52
C GLN A 102 2.88 -14.20 1.03
N ASP A 103 3.08 -14.11 -0.27
CA ASP A 103 4.38 -14.15 -0.94
C ASP A 103 4.71 -12.78 -1.55
N SER A 104 5.35 -11.92 -0.73
CA SER A 104 5.78 -10.58 -1.17
C SER A 104 6.78 -10.65 -2.33
N ARG A 105 7.67 -11.65 -2.31
CA ARG A 105 8.66 -11.86 -3.37
C ARG A 105 7.97 -12.07 -4.72
N ARG A 106 6.97 -12.93 -4.76
CA ARG A 106 6.22 -13.22 -5.98
C ARG A 106 5.45 -11.99 -6.45
N ALA A 107 4.79 -11.27 -5.54
CA ALA A 107 4.06 -10.05 -5.89
C ALA A 107 4.98 -8.96 -6.45
N LEU A 108 6.12 -8.70 -5.81
CA LEU A 108 7.11 -7.74 -6.32
C LEU A 108 7.72 -8.18 -7.65
N GLY A 109 7.97 -9.48 -7.84
CA GLY A 109 8.41 -10.03 -9.11
C GLY A 109 7.39 -9.83 -10.23
N GLU A 110 6.09 -9.97 -9.95
CA GLU A 110 5.02 -9.71 -10.90
C GLU A 110 4.91 -8.22 -11.26
N ILE A 111 5.05 -7.32 -10.26
CA ILE A 111 5.10 -5.86 -10.49
C ILE A 111 6.28 -5.53 -11.42
N LEU A 112 7.47 -6.04 -11.10
CA LEU A 112 8.65 -5.82 -11.92
C LEU A 112 8.49 -6.38 -13.35
N ARG A 113 7.84 -7.54 -13.49
CA ARG A 113 7.58 -8.19 -14.79
C ARG A 113 6.65 -7.36 -15.68
N VAL A 114 5.57 -6.83 -15.11
CA VAL A 114 4.58 -6.09 -15.89
C VAL A 114 5.00 -4.65 -16.21
N LEU A 115 5.93 -4.08 -15.45
CA LEU A 115 6.53 -2.78 -15.74
C LEU A 115 7.42 -2.85 -16.98
N ARG A 116 7.33 -1.83 -17.83
CA ARG A 116 8.29 -1.58 -18.90
C ARG A 116 9.67 -1.24 -18.32
N PRO A 117 10.76 -1.46 -19.06
CA PRO A 117 12.06 -0.88 -18.69
C PRO A 117 11.92 0.63 -18.45
N GLY A 118 12.46 1.16 -17.35
CA GLY A 118 12.28 2.55 -16.93
C GLY A 118 10.91 2.87 -16.30
N GLY A 119 9.94 1.94 -16.34
CA GLY A 119 8.63 2.10 -15.71
C GLY A 119 8.72 2.16 -14.19
N ALA A 120 7.87 2.98 -13.56
CA ALA A 120 7.95 3.28 -12.13
C ALA A 120 6.86 2.60 -11.29
N THR A 121 7.12 2.43 -10.00
CA THR A 121 6.12 1.96 -9.03
C THR A 121 6.06 2.86 -7.81
N PHE A 122 4.87 3.02 -7.25
CA PHE A 122 4.62 3.64 -5.96
C PHE A 122 4.05 2.60 -5.01
N ILE A 123 4.77 2.34 -3.92
CA ILE A 123 4.41 1.34 -2.93
C ILE A 123 4.25 2.01 -1.57
N GLU A 124 3.10 1.79 -0.93
CA GLU A 124 2.83 2.28 0.42
C GLU A 124 2.48 1.08 1.32
N VAL A 125 3.08 1.03 2.51
CA VAL A 125 2.91 -0.06 3.47
C VAL A 125 2.81 0.48 4.90
N PRO A 126 2.14 -0.24 5.82
CA PRO A 126 2.09 0.13 7.22
C PRO A 126 3.43 -0.15 7.92
N PHE A 127 3.76 0.74 8.88
CA PHE A 127 4.87 0.54 9.83
C PHE A 127 4.33 0.39 11.25
N ILE A 128 4.02 1.46 11.97
CA ILE A 128 3.43 1.37 13.31
C ILE A 128 1.91 1.44 13.20
N GLN A 129 1.32 0.29 13.05
CA GLN A 129 -0.12 0.15 12.90
C GLN A 129 -0.57 -1.17 13.50
N GLY A 130 -1.73 -1.17 14.20
CA GLY A 130 -2.32 -2.37 14.75
C GLY A 130 -2.69 -3.40 13.68
N TYR A 131 -2.88 -4.65 14.10
CA TYR A 131 -3.30 -5.74 13.21
C TYR A 131 -4.62 -5.41 12.50
N HIS A 132 -4.64 -5.56 11.17
CA HIS A 132 -5.81 -5.28 10.33
C HIS A 132 -5.89 -6.23 9.13
N ALA A 133 -6.55 -7.36 9.30
CA ALA A 133 -6.68 -8.34 8.22
C ALA A 133 -7.62 -7.88 7.10
N ALA A 134 -7.10 -7.86 5.86
CA ALA A 134 -7.89 -7.56 4.67
C ALA A 134 -7.37 -8.31 3.41
N PRO A 135 -7.52 -9.63 3.30
CA PRO A 135 -8.09 -10.63 4.23
C PRO A 135 -7.15 -11.14 5.32
N ARG A 136 -5.84 -10.99 5.15
CA ARG A 136 -4.76 -11.39 6.08
C ARG A 136 -3.86 -10.20 6.32
N ASP A 137 -2.96 -10.30 7.30
CA ASP A 137 -2.03 -9.25 7.68
C ASP A 137 -0.72 -9.92 8.11
N HIS A 138 0.30 -9.82 7.28
CA HIS A 138 1.52 -10.62 7.41
C HIS A 138 2.73 -9.81 7.86
N ARG A 139 2.82 -8.52 7.47
CA ARG A 139 4.09 -7.78 7.56
C ARG A 139 3.90 -6.32 7.96
N ARG A 140 4.98 -5.77 8.49
CA ARG A 140 5.19 -4.34 8.70
C ARG A 140 6.57 -3.98 8.18
N TYR A 141 6.70 -2.78 7.64
CA TYR A 141 7.96 -2.33 7.08
C TYR A 141 8.38 -1.01 7.70
N THR A 142 9.65 -0.91 8.07
CA THR A 142 10.32 0.38 8.23
C THR A 142 10.63 0.94 6.86
N GLU A 143 10.95 2.23 6.77
CA GLU A 143 11.37 2.86 5.50
C GLU A 143 12.58 2.15 4.88
N GLN A 144 13.61 1.87 5.69
CA GLN A 144 14.78 1.12 5.25
C GLN A 144 14.46 -0.34 4.87
N GLY A 145 13.55 -0.98 5.59
CA GLY A 145 13.10 -2.34 5.29
C GLY A 145 12.37 -2.43 3.96
N LEU A 146 11.50 -1.46 3.65
CA LEU A 146 10.83 -1.38 2.35
C LEU A 146 11.83 -1.15 1.22
N LYS A 147 12.76 -0.19 1.41
CA LYS A 147 13.83 0.07 0.44
C LYS A 147 14.64 -1.18 0.13
N GLY A 148 15.16 -1.85 1.15
CA GLY A 148 15.97 -3.08 0.99
C GLY A 148 15.20 -4.22 0.33
N GLU A 149 13.90 -4.39 0.67
CA GLU A 149 13.03 -5.38 0.01
C GLU A 149 12.92 -5.11 -1.49
N LEU A 150 12.72 -3.86 -1.90
CA LEU A 150 12.61 -3.48 -3.31
C LEU A 150 13.91 -3.68 -4.06
N GLU A 151 15.03 -3.23 -3.49
CA GLU A 151 16.36 -3.39 -4.09
C GLU A 151 16.75 -4.87 -4.28
N GLN A 152 16.41 -5.74 -3.32
CA GLN A 152 16.62 -7.18 -3.43
C GLN A 152 15.80 -7.83 -4.56
N HIS A 153 14.70 -7.18 -4.97
CA HIS A 153 13.86 -7.65 -6.07
C HIS A 153 14.19 -7.00 -7.41
N GLY A 154 15.27 -6.22 -7.49
CA GLY A 154 15.78 -5.65 -8.74
C GLY A 154 15.20 -4.29 -9.10
N PHE A 155 14.52 -3.62 -8.18
CA PHE A 155 14.13 -2.22 -8.36
C PHE A 155 15.28 -1.28 -8.01
N VAL A 156 15.30 -0.12 -8.65
CA VAL A 156 16.09 1.04 -8.22
C VAL A 156 15.14 1.95 -7.43
N VAL A 157 15.46 2.20 -6.17
CA VAL A 157 14.62 3.05 -5.30
C VAL A 157 15.05 4.49 -5.45
N ASP A 158 14.13 5.33 -5.93
CA ASP A 158 14.36 6.76 -6.17
C ASP A 158 14.15 7.59 -4.91
N GLU A 159 13.08 7.29 -4.16
CA GLU A 159 12.66 8.10 -3.02
C GLU A 159 11.86 7.26 -2.02
N THR A 160 12.00 7.58 -0.74
CA THR A 160 11.20 6.99 0.34
C THR A 160 10.71 8.08 1.28
N GLY A 161 9.70 7.77 2.09
CA GLY A 161 9.23 8.74 3.08
C GLY A 161 8.01 8.28 3.88
N VAL A 162 7.48 9.19 4.66
CA VAL A 162 6.30 8.98 5.50
C VAL A 162 5.02 9.13 4.68
N ALA A 163 4.17 8.11 4.67
CA ALA A 163 2.85 8.12 4.03
C ALA A 163 1.73 8.51 4.99
N VAL A 164 1.83 8.06 6.24
CA VAL A 164 0.86 8.35 7.31
C VAL A 164 1.65 8.66 8.57
N GLY A 165 1.37 9.79 9.19
CA GLY A 165 2.21 10.38 10.21
C GLY A 165 2.16 9.71 11.59
N PRO A 166 3.01 10.22 12.52
CA PRO A 166 3.18 9.71 13.89
C PRO A 166 1.91 9.78 14.75
N ALA A 167 1.11 10.82 14.61
CA ALA A 167 -0.10 10.98 15.42
C ALA A 167 -1.18 9.97 15.05
N SER A 168 -1.28 9.60 13.79
CA SER A 168 -2.14 8.49 13.33
C SER A 168 -1.69 7.15 13.91
N ALA A 169 -0.38 6.88 13.99
CA ALA A 169 0.15 5.69 14.64
C ALA A 169 -0.24 5.66 16.12
N MET A 170 0.01 6.75 16.84
CA MET A 170 -0.32 6.88 18.26
C MET A 170 -1.82 6.70 18.50
N ALA A 171 -2.69 7.33 17.69
CA ALA A 171 -4.14 7.18 17.80
C ALA A 171 -4.57 5.72 17.62
N TRP A 172 -4.00 5.02 16.65
CA TRP A 172 -4.34 3.61 16.40
C TRP A 172 -3.94 2.71 17.57
N ILE A 173 -2.66 2.79 17.98
CA ILE A 173 -2.14 1.95 19.07
C ILE A 173 -2.83 2.27 20.40
N ALA A 174 -3.05 3.55 20.72
CA ALA A 174 -3.77 3.96 21.94
C ALA A 174 -5.21 3.43 21.97
N ALA A 175 -5.92 3.48 20.84
CA ALA A 175 -7.28 2.95 20.76
C ALA A 175 -7.33 1.44 21.03
N ASP A 176 -6.41 0.66 20.44
CA ASP A 176 -6.34 -0.78 20.68
C ASP A 176 -5.92 -1.10 22.11
N PHE A 177 -4.93 -0.38 22.64
CA PHE A 177 -4.45 -0.55 24.00
C PHE A 177 -5.55 -0.27 25.03
N LEU A 178 -6.25 0.85 24.91
CA LEU A 178 -7.37 1.19 25.83
C LEU A 178 -8.50 0.18 25.70
N ALA A 179 -8.84 -0.26 24.49
CA ALA A 179 -9.88 -1.27 24.30
C ALA A 179 -9.51 -2.62 24.93
N LEU A 180 -8.23 -3.02 24.88
CA LEU A 180 -7.73 -4.22 25.56
C LEU A 180 -7.84 -4.09 27.09
N LEU A 181 -7.44 -2.95 27.67
CA LEU A 181 -7.57 -2.69 29.11
C LEU A 181 -9.04 -2.77 29.56
N LEU A 182 -9.95 -2.21 28.81
CA LEU A 182 -11.39 -2.17 29.15
C LEU A 182 -12.09 -3.50 28.93
N SER A 183 -11.56 -4.37 28.09
CA SER A 183 -12.23 -5.61 27.67
C SER A 183 -11.90 -6.84 28.54
N GLY A 184 -10.89 -6.76 29.38
CA GLY A 184 -10.35 -7.92 30.08
C GLY A 184 -9.98 -9.03 29.09
N ARG A 185 -10.68 -10.20 29.22
CA ARG A 185 -10.43 -11.35 28.30
C ARG A 185 -11.51 -11.53 27.24
N SER A 186 -12.47 -10.62 27.13
CA SER A 186 -13.64 -10.77 26.25
C SER A 186 -13.45 -10.10 24.90
N GLY A 187 -13.31 -10.87 23.84
CA GLY A 187 -13.25 -10.33 22.47
C GLY A 187 -14.58 -9.64 22.02
N ARG A 188 -15.72 -9.89 22.67
CA ARG A 188 -16.96 -9.17 22.39
C ARG A 188 -16.91 -7.77 23.02
N VAL A 189 -16.48 -7.68 24.27
CA VAL A 189 -16.31 -6.40 24.97
C VAL A 189 -15.23 -5.57 24.27
N TYR A 190 -14.12 -6.19 23.86
CA TYR A 190 -13.08 -5.52 23.06
C TYR A 190 -13.65 -4.83 21.80
N ARG A 191 -14.47 -5.54 21.02
CA ARG A 191 -15.07 -4.95 19.80
C ARG A 191 -15.99 -3.77 20.08
N PHE A 192 -16.68 -3.78 21.21
CA PHE A 192 -17.50 -2.64 21.65
C PHE A 192 -16.62 -1.51 22.19
N ALA A 193 -15.71 -1.81 23.11
CA ALA A 193 -14.76 -0.84 23.66
C ALA A 193 -13.98 -0.13 22.55
N ARG A 194 -13.59 -0.87 21.49
CA ARG A 194 -12.86 -0.33 20.35
C ARG A 194 -13.61 0.77 19.60
N ILE A 195 -14.96 0.71 19.55
CA ILE A 195 -15.78 1.79 18.98
C ILE A 195 -15.65 3.04 19.83
N VAL A 196 -15.74 2.90 21.15
CA VAL A 196 -15.66 4.03 22.09
C VAL A 196 -14.28 4.65 22.08
N THR A 197 -13.23 3.82 22.17
CA THR A 197 -11.84 4.29 22.19
C THR A 197 -11.43 4.95 20.87
N ASP A 198 -11.94 4.50 19.71
CA ASP A 198 -11.70 5.17 18.45
C ASP A 198 -12.15 6.64 18.49
N TRP A 199 -13.34 6.90 19.00
CA TRP A 199 -13.84 8.26 19.14
C TRP A 199 -13.07 9.09 20.17
N THR A 200 -12.63 8.45 21.26
CA THR A 200 -11.86 9.13 22.31
C THR A 200 -10.49 9.60 21.80
N VAL A 201 -9.79 8.77 21.05
CA VAL A 201 -8.44 9.09 20.54
C VAL A 201 -8.44 9.77 19.16
N TRP A 202 -9.60 9.81 18.50
CA TRP A 202 -9.75 10.38 17.16
C TRP A 202 -9.13 11.76 16.95
N PRO A 203 -9.18 12.70 17.92
CA PRO A 203 -8.56 14.02 17.75
C PRO A 203 -7.04 13.97 17.64
N ILE A 204 -6.36 12.96 18.20
CA ILE A 204 -4.89 12.85 18.22
C ILE A 204 -4.34 12.91 16.79
N LYS A 205 -4.97 12.22 15.84
CA LYS A 205 -4.51 12.14 14.45
C LYS A 205 -4.33 13.50 13.77
N TRP A 206 -5.02 14.56 14.23
CA TRP A 206 -4.92 15.88 13.63
C TRP A 206 -3.56 16.54 13.85
N ALA A 207 -2.77 16.07 14.84
CA ALA A 207 -1.41 16.53 15.02
C ALA A 207 -0.50 16.19 13.83
N ASP A 208 -0.90 15.24 12.96
CA ASP A 208 -0.18 14.95 11.71
C ASP A 208 -0.16 16.10 10.71
N VAL A 209 -1.00 17.13 10.90
CA VAL A 209 -0.89 18.40 10.12
C VAL A 209 0.51 19.02 10.26
N TRP A 210 1.17 18.80 11.41
CA TRP A 210 2.52 19.30 11.68
C TRP A 210 3.58 18.20 11.75
N LEU A 211 3.18 16.99 12.18
CA LEU A 211 4.13 15.92 12.47
C LEU A 211 4.53 15.09 11.26
N ASP A 212 3.70 14.96 10.23
CA ASP A 212 4.01 14.12 9.06
C ASP A 212 5.12 14.69 8.16
N THR A 213 5.42 15.98 8.29
CA THR A 213 6.55 16.66 7.61
C THR A 213 7.74 16.89 8.54
N HIS A 214 7.67 16.45 9.79
CA HIS A 214 8.78 16.57 10.72
C HIS A 214 9.94 15.67 10.29
N GLU A 215 11.18 16.14 10.38
CA GLU A 215 12.39 15.39 10.00
C GLU A 215 12.46 13.99 10.64
N MET A 216 12.01 13.87 11.89
CA MET A 216 12.00 12.61 12.64
C MET A 216 10.67 11.85 12.54
N ALA A 217 9.77 12.21 11.63
CA ALA A 217 8.45 11.55 11.53
C ALA A 217 8.56 10.04 11.26
N HIS A 218 9.61 9.61 10.56
CA HIS A 218 9.88 8.22 10.23
C HIS A 218 10.05 7.30 11.45
N VAL A 219 10.44 7.86 12.61
CA VAL A 219 10.70 7.07 13.84
C VAL A 219 9.47 6.31 14.32
N ILE A 220 8.28 6.93 14.22
CA ILE A 220 7.00 6.35 14.65
C ILE A 220 5.90 6.59 13.61
N ALA A 221 6.23 6.64 12.33
CA ALA A 221 5.24 6.77 11.26
C ALA A 221 4.22 5.62 11.30
N SER A 222 2.95 5.90 10.99
CA SER A 222 1.94 4.85 10.83
C SER A 222 2.14 4.06 9.54
N GLY A 223 2.58 4.72 8.47
CA GLY A 223 2.88 4.09 7.20
C GLY A 223 4.02 4.81 6.48
N VAL A 224 4.73 4.08 5.65
CA VAL A 224 5.84 4.55 4.83
C VAL A 224 5.58 4.23 3.36
N TRP A 225 6.25 4.96 2.48
CA TRP A 225 6.15 4.75 1.04
C TRP A 225 7.52 4.74 0.38
N ALA A 226 7.57 4.14 -0.81
CA ALA A 226 8.72 4.19 -1.70
C ALA A 226 8.25 4.44 -3.14
N ARG A 227 9.01 5.24 -3.88
CA ARG A 227 9.00 5.31 -5.33
C ARG A 227 10.23 4.63 -5.86
N ALA A 228 10.04 3.72 -6.81
CA ALA A 228 11.10 2.95 -7.41
C ALA A 228 10.81 2.74 -8.90
N HIS A 229 11.80 2.35 -9.67
CA HIS A 229 11.62 2.03 -11.07
C HIS A 229 12.31 0.70 -11.45
N LYS A 230 11.81 0.08 -12.50
CA LYS A 230 12.48 -1.02 -13.17
C LYS A 230 13.70 -0.47 -13.92
N PRO A 231 14.92 -1.02 -13.73
CA PRO A 231 16.08 -0.58 -14.48
C PRO A 231 15.81 -0.61 -15.99
N GLU A 232 16.34 0.38 -16.70
CA GLU A 232 16.43 0.29 -18.16
C GLU A 232 17.37 -0.86 -18.55
N LEU A 233 17.03 -1.53 -19.62
CA LEU A 233 17.97 -2.49 -20.21
C LEU A 233 19.17 -1.67 -20.65
N GLY A 234 20.30 -1.82 -19.96
CA GLY A 234 21.57 -1.21 -20.40
C GLY A 234 21.88 -1.61 -21.85
N PRO A 235 22.65 -0.82 -22.59
CA PRO A 235 23.08 -1.21 -23.91
C PRO A 235 23.71 -2.61 -23.83
N PRO A 236 23.44 -3.50 -24.79
CA PRO A 236 24.04 -4.84 -24.79
C PRO A 236 25.54 -4.71 -24.60
N PRO A 237 26.16 -5.59 -23.79
CA PRO A 237 27.60 -5.55 -23.57
C PRO A 237 28.28 -5.50 -24.93
N GLN A 238 29.08 -4.46 -25.18
CA GLN A 238 29.88 -4.38 -26.39
C GLN A 238 30.83 -5.57 -26.35
N ILE A 239 30.58 -6.54 -27.21
CA ILE A 239 31.55 -7.64 -27.43
C ILE A 239 32.79 -6.95 -27.92
N PRO A 240 33.94 -7.05 -27.22
CA PRO A 240 35.19 -6.48 -27.72
C PRO A 240 35.41 -7.09 -29.07
N ASP A 241 35.58 -6.22 -30.06
CA ASP A 241 35.90 -6.64 -31.43
C ASP A 241 37.20 -7.45 -31.32
N GLY A 242 37.07 -8.77 -31.44
CA GLY A 242 38.18 -9.68 -31.30
C GLY A 242 39.14 -9.46 -32.48
N GLY A 243 40.03 -8.50 -32.33
CA GLY A 243 41.14 -8.29 -33.25
C GLY A 243 41.93 -9.59 -33.40
N ARG A 244 41.60 -10.36 -34.42
CA ARG A 244 42.42 -11.46 -34.88
C ARG A 244 43.63 -10.85 -35.54
N THR A 245 44.68 -10.64 -34.78
CA THR A 245 46.03 -10.54 -35.31
C THR A 245 46.52 -11.96 -35.57
N TYR A 246 46.39 -12.42 -36.80
CA TYR A 246 47.16 -13.57 -37.27
C TYR A 246 48.55 -13.03 -37.68
N ALA A 247 49.59 -13.39 -36.92
CA ALA A 247 50.98 -13.34 -37.34
C ALA A 247 51.39 -14.71 -37.87
#